data_75c6b4f28ae408b589890a7136d9425f
#
_entry.id   75c6b4f28ae408b589890a7136d9425f
#
_cell.length_a   1.000
_cell.length_b   1.000
_cell.length_c   1.000
_cell.angle_alpha   90.00
_cell.angle_beta   90.00
_cell.angle_gamma   90.00
#
_symmetry.space_group_name_H-M   'P 1'
#
loop_
_entity.id
_entity.type
_entity.pdbx_description
1 polymer ?
#
loop_
_entity_poly.entity_id
_entity_poly.type
_entity_poly.pdbx_seq_one_letter_code
_entity_poly.pdbx_strand_id
1 'polypeptide(L)'
;MPQKKPKFRLFSAVLATVCIVLVIDAVAPTASIGNSQYLWWIIMILGFFIPYALISAELGTQYPSEGGMYTWVKKAFGKKWAGRVAWFYWVNFPLWIASLADLCTTLIMQAFGVELSLVSILMIQIFYIALVTIFGMMRISQSAWVANLGAIVKFIVLAGIGFIGLYVFFKEGSANPVESWHDLVPLASADGGIDWTGLSFVSLIIFNMLGFEVVGTFIDDMDKPKKQIPQAIILGGILIAVFYLLPSFAMGVAIPLEEIETNSGLLDSYGVLLAHIGLSAAAIKSIIAVIGGMFIYTLIANIASWQFGVYSVVAYAAKDGIFPKSWRKLNKDGCAYVVSIWTSVIAAVLAIAGALLGEYLPDSAFANAFWAFFDLSLFCLLIGYIPMFAAFIKLHKKGVQDKNGYWLNINPVLRTIMGVVPMIMLVISLFFTLIPEFDMEVIAENSTLIISSVVCVVLGEVLVLNAARKDNERKALRRANK
;
A
#
# COMPACT_ATOMS: atom_id res chain seq x y z
N MET A 1 15.52 -17.30 -32.85
CA MET A 1 14.61 -18.03 -31.93
C MET A 1 14.11 -17.02 -30.91
N PRO A 2 12.82 -16.86 -30.66
CA PRO A 2 12.36 -16.02 -29.58
C PRO A 2 12.86 -16.63 -28.27
N GLN A 3 13.66 -15.85 -27.51
CA GLN A 3 14.08 -16.25 -26.18
C GLN A 3 12.82 -16.56 -25.36
N LYS A 4 12.69 -17.79 -24.87
CA LYS A 4 11.64 -18.19 -23.94
C LYS A 4 11.76 -17.26 -22.73
N LYS A 5 10.83 -16.31 -22.57
CA LYS A 5 10.80 -15.43 -21.40
C LYS A 5 10.80 -16.30 -20.13
N PRO A 6 11.55 -15.93 -19.10
CA PRO A 6 11.50 -16.64 -17.83
C PRO A 6 10.06 -16.60 -17.32
N LYS A 7 9.51 -17.76 -17.01
CA LYS A 7 8.13 -17.88 -16.56
C LYS A 7 8.04 -17.67 -15.06
N PHE A 8 7.11 -16.83 -14.65
CA PHE A 8 6.85 -16.52 -13.25
C PHE A 8 6.06 -17.66 -12.60
N ARG A 9 6.72 -18.47 -11.77
CA ARG A 9 6.16 -19.67 -11.15
C ARG A 9 5.34 -19.34 -9.90
N LEU A 10 4.51 -20.29 -9.44
CA LEU A 10 3.66 -20.11 -8.26
C LEU A 10 4.44 -19.62 -7.02
N PHE A 11 5.58 -20.23 -6.73
CA PHE A 11 6.39 -19.82 -5.56
C PHE A 11 6.79 -18.32 -5.63
N SER A 12 7.31 -17.86 -6.77
CA SER A 12 7.64 -16.46 -6.98
C SER A 12 6.39 -15.57 -6.97
N ALA A 13 5.23 -16.08 -7.44
CA ALA A 13 3.97 -15.35 -7.37
C ALA A 13 3.49 -15.15 -5.92
N VAL A 14 3.60 -16.17 -5.07
CA VAL A 14 3.32 -16.08 -3.63
C VAL A 14 4.25 -15.07 -2.95
N LEU A 15 5.57 -15.19 -3.17
CA LEU A 15 6.53 -14.25 -2.59
C LEU A 15 6.34 -12.82 -3.10
N ALA A 16 6.02 -12.63 -4.39
CA ALA A 16 5.68 -11.31 -4.92
C ALA A 16 4.42 -10.74 -4.29
N THR A 17 3.38 -11.56 -4.07
CA THR A 17 2.17 -11.16 -3.35
C THR A 17 2.51 -10.69 -1.93
N VAL A 18 3.33 -11.45 -1.21
CA VAL A 18 3.83 -11.05 0.11
C VAL A 18 4.64 -9.76 0.03
N CYS A 19 5.57 -9.65 -0.92
CA CYS A 19 6.40 -8.46 -1.06
C CYS A 19 5.58 -7.20 -1.37
N ILE A 20 4.49 -7.34 -2.14
CA ILE A 20 3.59 -6.25 -2.48
C ILE A 20 2.75 -5.82 -1.26
N VAL A 21 2.05 -6.76 -0.62
CA VAL A 21 1.02 -6.47 0.37
C VAL A 21 1.60 -6.26 1.76
N LEU A 22 2.61 -7.05 2.16
CA LEU A 22 3.22 -6.93 3.49
C LEU A 22 4.11 -5.69 3.57
N VAL A 23 3.70 -4.69 4.33
CA VAL A 23 4.37 -3.40 4.50
C VAL A 23 4.95 -3.33 5.92
N ILE A 24 6.27 -3.17 6.04
CA ILE A 24 6.96 -3.21 7.35
C ILE A 24 6.82 -1.88 8.10
N ASP A 25 6.89 -0.77 7.39
CA ASP A 25 6.84 0.59 7.91
C ASP A 25 5.53 0.93 8.66
N ALA A 26 4.47 0.18 8.39
CA ALA A 26 3.18 0.41 9.02
C ALA A 26 2.86 -0.53 10.21
N VAL A 27 3.79 -1.38 10.64
CA VAL A 27 3.56 -2.32 11.76
C VAL A 27 3.61 -1.61 13.11
N ALA A 28 4.62 -0.76 13.35
CA ALA A 28 4.74 -0.02 14.61
C ALA A 28 3.59 0.97 14.82
N PRO A 29 3.17 1.80 13.83
CA PRO A 29 1.99 2.64 13.97
C PRO A 29 0.71 1.87 14.30
N THR A 30 0.53 0.65 13.79
CA THR A 30 -0.64 -0.16 14.18
C THR A 30 -0.53 -0.73 15.59
N ALA A 31 0.67 -1.01 16.09
CA ALA A 31 0.88 -1.48 17.45
C ALA A 31 0.65 -0.36 18.49
N SER A 32 0.88 0.91 18.14
CA SER A 32 0.66 2.06 19.03
C SER A 32 -0.82 2.32 19.37
N ILE A 33 -1.77 1.67 18.69
CA ILE A 33 -3.21 1.70 19.03
C ILE A 33 -3.49 1.07 20.39
N GLY A 34 -2.55 0.31 20.93
CA GLY A 34 -2.71 -0.41 22.20
C GLY A 34 -3.48 -1.73 22.07
N ASN A 35 -4.07 -2.19 23.19
CA ASN A 35 -4.72 -3.51 23.25
C ASN A 35 -5.92 -3.65 22.30
N SER A 36 -6.60 -2.57 21.93
CA SER A 36 -7.72 -2.60 20.99
C SER A 36 -7.29 -3.01 19.56
N GLN A 37 -5.99 -2.90 19.22
CA GLN A 37 -5.45 -3.37 17.95
C GLN A 37 -5.82 -4.83 17.63
N TYR A 38 -5.90 -5.71 18.63
CA TYR A 38 -6.16 -7.13 18.42
C TYR A 38 -7.54 -7.38 17.82
N LEU A 39 -8.57 -6.70 18.33
CA LEU A 39 -9.91 -6.77 17.72
C LEU A 39 -9.99 -6.00 16.41
N TRP A 40 -9.28 -4.88 16.26
CA TRP A 40 -9.18 -4.19 14.98
C TRP A 40 -8.63 -5.10 13.88
N TRP A 41 -7.54 -5.83 14.12
CA TRP A 41 -7.01 -6.78 13.16
C TRP A 41 -8.03 -7.86 12.78
N ILE A 42 -8.74 -8.45 13.75
CA ILE A 42 -9.77 -9.48 13.49
C ILE A 42 -10.90 -8.90 12.62
N ILE A 43 -11.44 -7.74 12.99
CA ILE A 43 -12.51 -7.06 12.24
C ILE A 43 -12.06 -6.77 10.81
N MET A 44 -10.85 -6.24 10.64
CA MET A 44 -10.34 -5.89 9.32
C MET A 44 -10.00 -7.11 8.46
N ILE A 45 -9.46 -8.17 9.05
CA ILE A 45 -9.23 -9.43 8.32
C ILE A 45 -10.54 -10.02 7.82
N LEU A 46 -11.55 -10.11 8.68
CA LEU A 46 -12.85 -10.71 8.30
C LEU A 46 -13.68 -9.79 7.40
N GLY A 47 -13.72 -8.49 7.68
CA GLY A 47 -14.56 -7.52 6.98
C GLY A 47 -13.95 -6.97 5.70
N PHE A 48 -12.63 -6.89 5.62
CA PHE A 48 -11.93 -6.28 4.48
C PHE A 48 -10.99 -7.26 3.76
N PHE A 49 -10.00 -7.81 4.46
CA PHE A 49 -8.89 -8.54 3.84
C PHE A 49 -9.34 -9.80 3.09
N ILE A 50 -10.13 -10.67 3.74
CA ILE A 50 -10.64 -11.90 3.13
C ILE A 50 -11.58 -11.58 1.95
N PRO A 51 -12.60 -10.72 2.08
CA PRO A 51 -13.43 -10.32 0.93
C PRO A 51 -12.60 -9.75 -0.22
N TYR A 52 -11.66 -8.87 0.06
CA TYR A 52 -10.83 -8.24 -0.95
C TYR A 52 -9.91 -9.25 -1.68
N ALA A 53 -9.27 -10.16 -0.95
CA ALA A 53 -8.44 -11.20 -1.54
C ALA A 53 -9.24 -12.09 -2.51
N LEU A 54 -10.41 -12.56 -2.07
CA LEU A 54 -11.28 -13.41 -2.87
C LEU A 54 -11.85 -12.68 -4.10
N ILE A 55 -12.26 -11.43 -3.94
CA ILE A 55 -12.73 -10.56 -5.03
C ILE A 55 -11.61 -10.35 -6.06
N SER A 56 -10.39 -10.06 -5.61
CA SER A 56 -9.24 -9.87 -6.49
C SER A 56 -8.89 -11.13 -7.27
N ALA A 57 -8.97 -12.30 -6.63
CA ALA A 57 -8.76 -13.59 -7.26
C ALA A 57 -9.83 -13.88 -8.34
N GLU A 58 -11.11 -13.58 -8.07
CA GLU A 58 -12.19 -13.75 -9.05
C GLU A 58 -12.03 -12.78 -10.21
N LEU A 59 -11.95 -11.47 -9.94
CA LEU A 59 -11.86 -10.46 -11.00
C LEU A 59 -10.61 -10.64 -11.86
N GLY A 60 -9.46 -10.98 -11.26
CA GLY A 60 -8.21 -11.24 -11.96
C GLY A 60 -8.27 -12.42 -12.92
N THR A 61 -9.08 -13.43 -12.64
CA THR A 61 -9.20 -14.64 -13.47
C THR A 61 -10.43 -14.66 -14.37
N GLN A 62 -11.55 -14.06 -13.96
CA GLN A 62 -12.75 -13.94 -14.80
C GLN A 62 -12.63 -12.82 -15.84
N TYR A 63 -11.84 -11.79 -15.56
CA TYR A 63 -11.60 -10.64 -16.43
C TYR A 63 -10.10 -10.36 -16.58
N PRO A 64 -9.34 -11.33 -17.10
CA PRO A 64 -7.88 -11.26 -17.16
C PRO A 64 -7.40 -10.09 -18.05
N SER A 65 -6.50 -9.26 -17.50
CA SER A 65 -5.91 -8.13 -18.21
C SER A 65 -4.76 -7.51 -17.41
N GLU A 66 -3.65 -7.16 -18.05
CA GLU A 66 -2.61 -6.32 -17.43
C GLU A 66 -3.14 -4.93 -16.99
N GLY A 67 -4.29 -4.50 -17.51
CA GLY A 67 -4.97 -3.29 -17.07
C GLY A 67 -5.71 -3.43 -15.73
N GLY A 68 -5.72 -4.63 -15.12
CA GLY A 68 -6.19 -4.88 -13.74
C GLY A 68 -7.50 -4.16 -13.40
N MET A 69 -7.49 -3.44 -12.29
CA MET A 69 -8.62 -2.70 -11.74
C MET A 69 -9.27 -1.73 -12.75
N TYR A 70 -8.48 -1.04 -13.59
CA TYR A 70 -9.02 -0.20 -14.66
C TYR A 70 -9.95 -0.98 -15.59
N THR A 71 -9.53 -2.17 -16.02
CA THR A 71 -10.32 -3.02 -16.92
C THR A 71 -11.61 -3.49 -16.27
N TRP A 72 -11.57 -3.88 -15.01
CA TRP A 72 -12.73 -4.35 -14.26
C TRP A 72 -13.78 -3.25 -14.10
N VAL A 73 -13.35 -2.07 -13.63
CA VAL A 73 -14.26 -0.92 -13.48
C VAL A 73 -14.78 -0.43 -14.83
N LYS A 74 -13.95 -0.45 -15.89
CA LYS A 74 -14.41 -0.11 -17.26
C LYS A 74 -15.52 -1.03 -17.75
N LYS A 75 -15.41 -2.34 -17.51
CA LYS A 75 -16.45 -3.34 -17.89
C LYS A 75 -17.73 -3.18 -17.07
N ALA A 76 -17.62 -2.74 -15.82
CA ALA A 76 -18.77 -2.52 -14.96
C ALA A 76 -19.45 -1.18 -15.22
N PHE A 77 -18.71 -0.07 -15.25
CA PHE A 77 -19.25 1.29 -15.18
C PHE A 77 -18.80 2.22 -16.32
N GLY A 78 -17.99 1.68 -17.24
CA GLY A 78 -17.52 2.42 -18.42
C GLY A 78 -16.29 3.28 -18.15
N LYS A 79 -15.86 3.96 -19.22
CA LYS A 79 -14.56 4.62 -19.32
C LYS A 79 -14.33 5.74 -18.30
N LYS A 80 -15.38 6.53 -17.97
CA LYS A 80 -15.25 7.66 -17.05
C LYS A 80 -14.88 7.19 -15.63
N TRP A 81 -15.60 6.18 -15.13
CA TRP A 81 -15.31 5.61 -13.81
C TRP A 81 -13.96 4.92 -13.76
N ALA A 82 -13.62 4.17 -14.80
CA ALA A 82 -12.30 3.57 -14.91
C ALA A 82 -11.18 4.63 -14.97
N GLY A 83 -11.43 5.77 -15.63
CA GLY A 83 -10.49 6.89 -15.67
C GLY A 83 -10.19 7.48 -14.28
N ARG A 84 -11.22 7.63 -13.43
CA ARG A 84 -11.06 8.06 -12.04
C ARG A 84 -10.19 7.07 -11.24
N VAL A 85 -10.51 5.78 -11.36
CA VAL A 85 -9.71 4.73 -10.72
C VAL A 85 -8.25 4.79 -11.19
N ALA A 86 -8.00 4.89 -12.49
CA ALA A 86 -6.63 4.97 -13.00
C ALA A 86 -5.88 6.22 -12.52
N TRP A 87 -6.57 7.35 -12.35
CA TRP A 87 -6.00 8.58 -11.81
C TRP A 87 -5.58 8.39 -10.35
N PHE A 88 -6.50 7.97 -9.49
CA PHE A 88 -6.23 7.79 -8.06
C PHE A 88 -5.20 6.70 -7.81
N TYR A 89 -5.25 5.61 -8.57
CA TYR A 89 -4.29 4.51 -8.50
C TYR A 89 -2.89 4.91 -9.00
N TRP A 90 -2.76 5.96 -9.79
CA TRP A 90 -1.48 6.49 -10.22
C TRP A 90 -0.97 7.62 -9.34
N VAL A 91 -1.82 8.61 -9.02
CA VAL A 91 -1.37 9.83 -8.33
C VAL A 91 -0.85 9.55 -6.91
N ASN A 92 -1.33 8.48 -6.26
CA ASN A 92 -0.78 8.05 -5.00
C ASN A 92 0.71 7.65 -5.12
N PHE A 93 1.12 7.13 -6.28
CA PHE A 93 2.41 6.47 -6.44
C PHE A 93 3.61 7.43 -6.35
N PRO A 94 3.66 8.59 -7.04
CA PRO A 94 4.73 9.56 -6.83
C PRO A 94 4.77 10.12 -5.39
N LEU A 95 3.62 10.25 -4.72
CA LEU A 95 3.54 10.66 -3.33
C LEU A 95 4.16 9.59 -2.41
N TRP A 96 3.78 8.33 -2.60
CA TRP A 96 4.31 7.21 -1.84
C TRP A 96 5.83 7.01 -2.07
N ILE A 97 6.32 7.14 -3.31
CA ILE A 97 7.77 7.09 -3.58
C ILE A 97 8.50 8.23 -2.85
N ALA A 98 7.94 9.43 -2.81
CA ALA A 98 8.53 10.56 -2.11
C ALA A 98 8.57 10.33 -0.59
N SER A 99 7.49 9.80 0.01
CA SER A 99 7.46 9.47 1.44
C SER A 99 8.48 8.39 1.79
N LEU A 100 8.59 7.32 0.99
CA LEU A 100 9.57 6.26 1.23
C LEU A 100 11.02 6.72 0.99
N ALA A 101 11.24 7.70 0.12
CA ALA A 101 12.57 8.31 -0.03
C ALA A 101 12.98 9.08 1.23
N ASP A 102 12.03 9.76 1.88
CA ASP A 102 12.23 10.42 3.17
C ASP A 102 12.46 9.41 4.30
N LEU A 103 11.61 8.39 4.40
CA LEU A 103 11.78 7.29 5.35
C LEU A 103 13.14 6.60 5.20
N CYS A 104 13.65 6.45 3.98
CA CYS A 104 14.97 5.87 3.73
C CYS A 104 16.09 6.67 4.41
N THR A 105 16.03 8.00 4.39
CA THR A 105 17.01 8.87 5.07
C THR A 105 16.87 8.79 6.58
N THR A 106 15.66 8.78 7.10
CA THR A 106 15.36 8.60 8.53
C THR A 106 15.90 7.27 9.04
N LEU A 107 15.67 6.16 8.31
CA LEU A 107 16.20 4.84 8.66
C LEU A 107 17.75 4.81 8.64
N ILE A 108 18.41 5.51 7.73
CA ILE A 108 19.86 5.60 7.71
C ILE A 108 20.36 6.35 8.95
N MET A 109 19.77 7.51 9.28
CA MET A 109 20.14 8.27 10.46
C MET A 109 19.99 7.43 11.74
N GLN A 110 18.87 6.76 11.88
CA GLN A 110 18.57 5.94 13.05
C GLN A 110 19.45 4.68 13.13
N ALA A 111 19.58 3.92 12.04
CA ALA A 111 20.34 2.68 12.01
C ALA A 111 21.83 2.87 12.28
N PHE A 112 22.41 3.96 11.82
CA PHE A 112 23.84 4.23 11.96
C PHE A 112 24.15 5.28 13.04
N GLY A 113 23.14 5.94 13.62
CA GLY A 113 23.30 6.99 14.63
C GLY A 113 24.08 8.19 14.08
N VAL A 114 23.74 8.63 12.85
CA VAL A 114 24.40 9.73 12.15
C VAL A 114 23.39 10.83 11.83
N GLU A 115 23.82 12.08 11.90
CA GLU A 115 23.05 13.20 11.38
C GLU A 115 23.44 13.43 9.91
N LEU A 116 22.47 13.65 9.05
CA LEU A 116 22.67 13.91 7.64
C LEU A 116 22.47 15.40 7.33
N SER A 117 23.39 15.99 6.58
CA SER A 117 23.16 17.33 6.03
C SER A 117 22.06 17.30 4.98
N LEU A 118 21.37 18.43 4.76
CA LEU A 118 20.35 18.58 3.72
C LEU A 118 20.83 18.07 2.35
N VAL A 119 22.08 18.37 1.98
CA VAL A 119 22.66 17.89 0.71
C VAL A 119 22.74 16.36 0.68
N SER A 120 23.15 15.73 1.79
CA SER A 120 23.20 14.26 1.90
C SER A 120 21.81 13.65 1.84
N ILE A 121 20.83 14.24 2.51
CA ILE A 121 19.42 13.82 2.43
C ILE A 121 18.95 13.84 0.98
N LEU A 122 19.10 14.96 0.28
CA LEU A 122 18.69 15.10 -1.12
C LEU A 122 19.39 14.10 -2.04
N MET A 123 20.69 13.86 -1.86
CA MET A 123 21.42 12.86 -2.66
C MET A 123 20.89 11.46 -2.45
N ILE A 124 20.61 11.06 -1.21
CA ILE A 124 20.10 9.73 -0.88
C ILE A 124 18.67 9.56 -1.43
N GLN A 125 17.81 10.56 -1.25
CA GLN A 125 16.44 10.52 -1.79
C GLN A 125 16.41 10.39 -3.32
N ILE A 126 17.24 11.19 -4.02
CA ILE A 126 17.33 11.11 -5.49
C ILE A 126 17.94 9.77 -5.93
N PHE A 127 18.93 9.26 -5.22
CA PHE A 127 19.48 7.93 -5.50
C PHE A 127 18.43 6.82 -5.32
N TYR A 128 17.65 6.86 -4.24
CA TYR A 128 16.54 5.94 -4.00
C TYR A 128 15.52 5.99 -5.15
N ILE A 129 15.08 7.20 -5.53
CA ILE A 129 14.12 7.40 -6.63
C ILE A 129 14.68 6.90 -7.96
N ALA A 130 15.96 7.16 -8.26
CA ALA A 130 16.61 6.67 -9.47
C ALA A 130 16.64 5.13 -9.50
N LEU A 131 16.95 4.50 -8.37
CA LEU A 131 17.01 3.04 -8.25
C LEU A 131 15.63 2.40 -8.48
N VAL A 132 14.58 2.91 -7.83
CA VAL A 132 13.22 2.39 -8.04
C VAL A 132 12.71 2.67 -9.46
N THR A 133 13.16 3.76 -10.11
CA THR A 133 12.85 4.05 -11.51
C THR A 133 13.37 2.96 -12.44
N ILE A 134 14.60 2.48 -12.20
CA ILE A 134 15.20 1.39 -12.98
C ILE A 134 14.34 0.13 -12.88
N PHE A 135 13.93 -0.24 -11.66
CA PHE A 135 13.04 -1.39 -11.46
C PHE A 135 11.68 -1.22 -12.13
N GLY A 136 11.11 -0.01 -12.12
CA GLY A 136 9.86 0.32 -12.80
C GLY A 136 9.87 0.16 -14.32
N MET A 137 11.06 0.05 -14.92
CA MET A 137 11.25 -0.23 -16.36
C MET A 137 11.43 -1.72 -16.66
N MET A 138 11.42 -2.60 -15.65
CA MET A 138 11.59 -4.05 -15.77
C MET A 138 10.24 -4.77 -15.62
N ARG A 139 10.07 -5.91 -16.32
CA ARG A 139 8.92 -6.79 -16.05
C ARG A 139 9.13 -7.51 -14.72
N ILE A 140 8.01 -7.86 -14.08
CA ILE A 140 8.03 -8.60 -12.80
C ILE A 140 8.78 -9.94 -12.92
N SER A 141 8.70 -10.61 -14.07
CA SER A 141 9.45 -11.85 -14.31
C SER A 141 10.97 -11.65 -14.38
N GLN A 142 11.44 -10.47 -14.74
CA GLN A 142 12.87 -10.11 -14.77
C GLN A 142 13.35 -9.63 -13.40
N SER A 143 12.50 -8.92 -12.64
CA SER A 143 12.79 -8.42 -11.28
C SER A 143 12.30 -9.36 -10.17
N ALA A 144 11.87 -10.59 -10.51
CA ALA A 144 11.34 -11.57 -9.55
C ALA A 144 12.27 -11.84 -8.36
N TRP A 145 13.57 -11.79 -8.58
CA TRP A 145 14.57 -11.98 -7.51
C TRP A 145 14.50 -10.86 -6.47
N VAL A 146 14.20 -9.61 -6.87
CA VAL A 146 14.01 -8.46 -5.96
C VAL A 146 12.81 -8.70 -5.06
N ALA A 147 11.66 -9.09 -5.66
CA ALA A 147 10.45 -9.39 -4.91
C ALA A 147 10.62 -10.62 -3.99
N ASN A 148 11.24 -11.68 -4.48
CA ASN A 148 11.48 -12.90 -3.70
C ASN A 148 12.39 -12.62 -2.50
N LEU A 149 13.51 -11.94 -2.71
CA LEU A 149 14.42 -11.56 -1.62
C LEU A 149 13.74 -10.56 -0.69
N GLY A 150 12.97 -9.61 -1.22
CA GLY A 150 12.20 -8.65 -0.42
C GLY A 150 11.21 -9.34 0.52
N ALA A 151 10.47 -10.34 0.05
CA ALA A 151 9.56 -11.12 0.89
C ALA A 151 10.32 -11.91 1.98
N ILE A 152 11.45 -12.53 1.64
CA ILE A 152 12.27 -13.27 2.61
C ILE A 152 12.81 -12.34 3.68
N VAL A 153 13.34 -11.17 3.28
CA VAL A 153 13.85 -10.17 4.23
C VAL A 153 12.74 -9.66 5.14
N LYS A 154 11.54 -9.39 4.60
CA LYS A 154 10.36 -9.02 5.41
C LYS A 154 10.03 -10.12 6.44
N PHE A 155 10.05 -11.38 6.04
CA PHE A 155 9.83 -12.49 6.98
C PHE A 155 10.89 -12.53 8.08
N ILE A 156 12.16 -12.34 7.76
CA ILE A 156 13.23 -12.36 8.77
C ILE A 156 13.04 -11.20 9.75
N VAL A 157 12.79 -10.00 9.26
CA VAL A 157 12.62 -8.81 10.09
C VAL A 157 11.37 -8.94 10.97
N LEU A 158 10.22 -9.33 10.42
CA LEU A 158 8.99 -9.42 11.20
C LEU A 158 8.94 -10.63 12.14
N ALA A 159 9.50 -11.78 11.72
CA ALA A 159 9.65 -12.93 12.61
C ALA A 159 10.62 -12.63 13.76
N GLY A 160 11.71 -11.91 13.46
CA GLY A 160 12.70 -11.53 14.47
C GLY A 160 12.06 -10.74 15.62
N ILE A 161 11.37 -9.63 15.29
CA ILE A 161 10.69 -8.83 16.32
C ILE A 161 9.57 -9.63 17.01
N GLY A 162 8.82 -10.43 16.26
CA GLY A 162 7.77 -11.27 16.81
C GLY A 162 8.29 -12.29 17.83
N PHE A 163 9.36 -13.02 17.52
CA PHE A 163 9.91 -14.01 18.44
C PHE A 163 10.63 -13.38 19.63
N ILE A 164 11.35 -12.28 19.44
CA ILE A 164 12.01 -11.58 20.55
C ILE A 164 10.95 -11.00 21.51
N GLY A 165 9.91 -10.35 20.97
CA GLY A 165 8.84 -9.81 21.80
C GLY A 165 8.08 -10.90 22.57
N LEU A 166 7.79 -12.04 21.93
CA LEU A 166 7.22 -13.20 22.66
C LEU A 166 8.15 -13.73 23.75
N TYR A 167 9.46 -13.78 23.50
CA TYR A 167 10.42 -14.19 24.53
C TYR A 167 10.40 -13.23 25.72
N VAL A 168 10.41 -11.91 25.49
CA VAL A 168 10.31 -10.89 26.53
C VAL A 168 8.99 -11.04 27.31
N PHE A 169 7.89 -11.19 26.60
CA PHE A 169 6.57 -11.44 27.20
C PHE A 169 6.55 -12.65 28.12
N PHE A 170 7.09 -13.79 27.72
CA PHE A 170 7.13 -15.00 28.56
C PHE A 170 8.09 -14.86 29.75
N LYS A 171 9.13 -14.01 29.64
CA LYS A 171 10.10 -13.79 30.73
C LYS A 171 9.64 -12.75 31.75
N GLU A 172 9.03 -11.66 31.29
CA GLU A 172 8.77 -10.47 32.12
C GLU A 172 7.27 -10.19 32.31
N GLY A 173 6.42 -10.86 31.55
CA GLY A 173 4.97 -10.59 31.51
C GLY A 173 4.59 -9.56 30.46
N SER A 174 3.35 -9.09 30.49
CA SER A 174 2.86 -8.07 29.60
C SER A 174 3.24 -6.67 30.09
N ALA A 175 3.84 -5.85 29.23
CA ALA A 175 4.05 -4.43 29.49
C ALA A 175 2.71 -3.64 29.50
N ASN A 176 1.73 -4.12 28.72
CA ASN A 176 0.39 -3.52 28.61
C ASN A 176 -0.66 -4.58 28.97
N PRO A 177 -0.87 -4.89 30.27
CA PRO A 177 -1.83 -5.91 30.69
C PRO A 177 -3.25 -5.50 30.32
N VAL A 178 -4.03 -6.48 29.85
CA VAL A 178 -5.48 -6.30 29.65
C VAL A 178 -6.16 -6.42 31.01
N GLU A 179 -6.63 -5.31 31.56
CA GLU A 179 -7.31 -5.28 32.86
C GLU A 179 -8.80 -5.53 32.72
N SER A 180 -9.38 -5.14 31.60
CA SER A 180 -10.81 -5.28 31.34
C SER A 180 -11.10 -5.60 29.87
N TRP A 181 -12.33 -6.07 29.60
CA TRP A 181 -12.80 -6.25 28.25
C TRP A 181 -12.82 -4.94 27.43
N HIS A 182 -13.00 -3.80 28.09
CA HIS A 182 -13.01 -2.49 27.44
C HIS A 182 -11.68 -2.17 26.75
N ASP A 183 -10.54 -2.62 27.29
CA ASP A 183 -9.22 -2.39 26.71
C ASP A 183 -9.05 -3.04 25.33
N LEU A 184 -9.83 -4.08 25.04
CA LEU A 184 -9.82 -4.79 23.78
C LEU A 184 -10.84 -4.23 22.79
N VAL A 185 -11.89 -3.55 23.26
CA VAL A 185 -13.00 -3.12 22.40
C VAL A 185 -12.57 -1.88 21.61
N PRO A 186 -12.56 -1.95 20.27
CA PRO A 186 -12.38 -0.76 19.44
C PRO A 186 -13.37 0.34 19.84
N LEU A 187 -12.91 1.58 19.85
CA LEU A 187 -13.71 2.77 20.18
C LEU A 187 -14.20 2.84 21.63
N ALA A 188 -13.74 1.97 22.54
CA ALA A 188 -14.04 2.12 23.96
C ALA A 188 -13.12 3.15 24.60
N SER A 189 -13.70 4.15 25.26
CA SER A 189 -12.95 5.11 26.09
C SER A 189 -12.94 4.69 27.56
N ALA A 190 -11.88 5.05 28.27
CA ALA A 190 -11.70 4.70 29.68
C ALA A 190 -12.80 5.26 30.60
N ASP A 191 -13.45 6.35 30.21
CA ASP A 191 -14.59 6.99 30.90
C ASP A 191 -15.96 6.38 30.55
N GLY A 192 -15.98 5.32 29.73
CA GLY A 192 -17.21 4.66 29.25
C GLY A 192 -17.87 5.35 28.05
N GLY A 193 -17.21 6.36 27.46
CA GLY A 193 -17.61 7.00 26.22
C GLY A 193 -17.17 6.25 24.96
N ILE A 194 -17.21 6.95 23.84
CA ILE A 194 -16.69 6.46 22.54
C ILE A 194 -15.42 7.24 22.21
N ASP A 195 -14.33 6.54 22.06
CA ASP A 195 -13.08 7.09 21.53
C ASP A 195 -13.04 6.93 20.01
N TRP A 196 -13.23 8.03 19.30
CA TRP A 196 -13.21 8.06 17.82
C TRP A 196 -11.81 8.06 17.25
N THR A 197 -10.77 8.34 18.04
CA THR A 197 -9.38 8.43 17.57
C THR A 197 -8.88 7.11 16.99
N GLY A 198 -9.36 5.98 17.53
CA GLY A 198 -9.07 4.65 16.98
C GLY A 198 -9.48 4.46 15.52
N LEU A 199 -10.43 5.25 14.99
CA LEU A 199 -10.83 5.18 13.59
C LEU A 199 -9.83 5.80 12.62
N SER A 200 -8.97 6.70 13.06
CA SER A 200 -7.91 7.29 12.24
C SER A 200 -6.89 6.22 11.79
N PHE A 201 -6.65 5.21 12.63
CA PHE A 201 -5.76 4.09 12.32
C PHE A 201 -6.35 3.06 11.37
N VAL A 202 -7.67 3.06 11.14
CA VAL A 202 -8.33 2.09 10.24
C VAL A 202 -7.79 2.21 8.82
N SER A 203 -7.50 3.40 8.34
CA SER A 203 -6.91 3.64 7.03
C SER A 203 -5.54 2.98 6.88
N LEU A 204 -4.71 3.06 7.91
CA LEU A 204 -3.39 2.45 7.95
C LEU A 204 -3.47 0.92 7.98
N ILE A 205 -4.40 0.36 8.78
CA ILE A 205 -4.63 -1.09 8.81
C ILE A 205 -5.11 -1.58 7.44
N ILE A 206 -6.03 -0.85 6.79
CA ILE A 206 -6.49 -1.19 5.43
C ILE A 206 -5.33 -1.11 4.44
N PHE A 207 -4.50 -0.06 4.50
CA PHE A 207 -3.32 0.08 3.63
C PHE A 207 -2.42 -1.16 3.69
N ASN A 208 -2.20 -1.70 4.88
CA ASN A 208 -1.41 -2.91 5.10
C ASN A 208 -2.02 -4.16 4.44
N MET A 209 -3.26 -4.10 3.99
CA MET A 209 -3.97 -5.21 3.37
C MET A 209 -4.08 -5.08 1.85
N LEU A 210 -3.68 -3.94 1.26
CA LEU A 210 -3.86 -3.66 -0.18
C LEU A 210 -2.74 -4.26 -1.04
N GLY A 211 -3.06 -4.58 -2.31
CA GLY A 211 -2.09 -5.01 -3.32
C GLY A 211 -2.41 -6.34 -4.02
N PHE A 212 -3.42 -7.08 -3.62
CA PHE A 212 -3.78 -8.34 -4.26
C PHE A 212 -4.17 -8.21 -5.73
N GLU A 213 -4.79 -7.11 -6.13
CA GLU A 213 -5.18 -6.86 -7.52
C GLU A 213 -3.98 -6.70 -8.45
N VAL A 214 -2.82 -6.28 -7.90
CA VAL A 214 -1.55 -6.17 -8.65
C VAL A 214 -1.15 -7.53 -9.21
N VAL A 215 -1.36 -8.60 -8.46
CA VAL A 215 -1.06 -9.98 -8.89
C VAL A 215 -1.83 -10.35 -10.17
N GLY A 216 -3.04 -9.83 -10.33
CA GLY A 216 -3.85 -9.99 -11.53
C GLY A 216 -3.24 -9.35 -12.79
N THR A 217 -2.34 -8.38 -12.65
CA THR A 217 -1.65 -7.74 -13.78
C THR A 217 -0.48 -8.56 -14.32
N PHE A 218 -0.01 -9.59 -13.59
CA PHE A 218 1.11 -10.47 -13.98
C PHE A 218 0.70 -11.61 -14.92
N ILE A 219 -0.52 -11.56 -15.45
CA ILE A 219 -1.14 -12.65 -16.21
C ILE A 219 -0.28 -13.15 -17.37
N ASP A 220 0.37 -12.24 -18.12
CA ASP A 220 1.18 -12.57 -19.28
C ASP A 220 2.56 -13.14 -18.92
N ASP A 221 2.99 -12.99 -17.66
CA ASP A 221 4.25 -13.51 -17.15
C ASP A 221 4.11 -14.93 -16.52
N MET A 222 2.87 -15.36 -16.22
CA MET A 222 2.59 -16.64 -15.55
C MET A 222 2.38 -17.80 -16.53
N ASP A 223 2.73 -19.02 -16.07
CA ASP A 223 2.51 -20.27 -16.84
C ASP A 223 1.03 -20.67 -16.92
N LYS A 224 0.37 -20.63 -15.76
CA LYS A 224 -1.02 -21.03 -15.56
C LYS A 224 -1.76 -19.98 -14.74
N PRO A 225 -1.95 -18.76 -15.28
CA PRO A 225 -2.40 -17.61 -14.49
C PRO A 225 -3.73 -17.85 -13.78
N LYS A 226 -4.68 -18.52 -14.44
CA LYS A 226 -6.01 -18.81 -13.86
C LYS A 226 -5.98 -19.67 -12.60
N LYS A 227 -4.91 -20.46 -12.41
CA LYS A 227 -4.69 -21.28 -11.22
C LYS A 227 -3.71 -20.60 -10.25
N GLN A 228 -2.66 -19.99 -10.80
CA GLN A 228 -1.59 -19.40 -10.00
C GLN A 228 -2.02 -18.11 -9.30
N ILE A 229 -2.86 -17.25 -9.92
CA ILE A 229 -3.36 -16.03 -9.31
C ILE A 229 -4.14 -16.31 -8.02
N PRO A 230 -5.21 -17.14 -8.02
CA PRO A 230 -5.93 -17.43 -6.78
C PRO A 230 -5.05 -18.09 -5.72
N GLN A 231 -4.19 -19.03 -6.13
CA GLN A 231 -3.28 -19.69 -5.20
C GLN A 231 -2.27 -18.72 -4.59
N ALA A 232 -1.70 -17.80 -5.37
CA ALA A 232 -0.77 -16.79 -4.88
C ALA A 232 -1.44 -15.82 -3.90
N ILE A 233 -2.66 -15.39 -4.20
CA ILE A 233 -3.45 -14.51 -3.34
C ILE A 233 -3.83 -15.21 -2.02
N ILE A 234 -4.33 -16.44 -2.07
CA ILE A 234 -4.78 -17.16 -0.87
C ILE A 234 -3.59 -17.56 0.01
N LEU A 235 -2.55 -18.18 -0.56
CA LEU A 235 -1.36 -18.58 0.20
C LEU A 235 -0.57 -17.37 0.70
N GLY A 236 -0.40 -16.37 -0.16
CA GLY A 236 0.22 -15.09 0.22
C GLY A 236 -0.57 -14.40 1.32
N GLY A 237 -1.91 -14.36 1.21
CA GLY A 237 -2.79 -13.74 2.20
C GLY A 237 -2.69 -14.41 3.58
N ILE A 238 -2.64 -15.73 3.66
CA ILE A 238 -2.44 -16.44 4.92
C ILE A 238 -1.09 -16.05 5.56
N LEU A 239 -0.01 -16.05 4.78
CA LEU A 239 1.31 -15.65 5.27
C LEU A 239 1.31 -14.20 5.74
N ILE A 240 0.71 -13.29 4.98
CA ILE A 240 0.61 -11.88 5.31
C ILE A 240 -0.13 -11.68 6.63
N ALA A 241 -1.28 -12.34 6.82
CA ALA A 241 -2.03 -12.25 8.07
C ALA A 241 -1.20 -12.70 9.28
N VAL A 242 -0.47 -13.81 9.17
CA VAL A 242 0.41 -14.30 10.24
C VAL A 242 1.53 -13.28 10.52
N PHE A 243 2.16 -12.73 9.47
CA PHE A 243 3.28 -11.80 9.61
C PHE A 243 2.87 -10.36 9.93
N TYR A 244 1.60 -10.04 9.96
CA TYR A 244 1.10 -8.83 10.61
C TYR A 244 0.72 -9.08 12.06
N LEU A 245 -0.03 -10.17 12.34
CA LEU A 245 -0.50 -10.47 13.69
C LEU A 245 0.63 -10.76 14.67
N LEU A 246 1.64 -11.54 14.27
CA LEU A 246 2.75 -11.95 15.15
C LEU A 246 3.56 -10.75 15.67
N PRO A 247 4.12 -9.85 14.83
CA PRO A 247 4.89 -8.71 15.33
C PRO A 247 4.01 -7.67 16.03
N SER A 248 2.80 -7.39 15.55
CA SER A 248 1.89 -6.46 16.22
C SER A 248 1.53 -6.94 17.62
N PHE A 249 1.22 -8.23 17.78
CA PHE A 249 0.99 -8.83 19.09
C PHE A 249 2.23 -8.73 19.99
N ALA A 250 3.39 -9.16 19.46
CA ALA A 250 4.63 -9.19 20.22
C ALA A 250 5.07 -7.79 20.71
N MET A 251 4.94 -6.78 19.86
CA MET A 251 5.20 -5.38 20.24
C MET A 251 4.19 -4.90 21.29
N GLY A 252 2.90 -5.13 21.07
CA GLY A 252 1.85 -4.68 21.97
C GLY A 252 1.88 -5.31 23.36
N VAL A 253 2.43 -6.52 23.52
CA VAL A 253 2.55 -7.16 24.85
C VAL A 253 3.89 -6.91 25.54
N ALA A 254 4.96 -6.60 24.78
CA ALA A 254 6.32 -6.56 25.32
C ALA A 254 6.92 -5.15 25.43
N ILE A 255 6.30 -4.14 24.81
CA ILE A 255 6.79 -2.77 24.79
C ILE A 255 5.72 -1.85 25.39
N PRO A 256 6.03 -0.98 26.38
CA PRO A 256 5.10 0.04 26.85
C PRO A 256 4.60 0.91 25.71
N LEU A 257 3.31 1.26 25.70
CA LEU A 257 2.69 2.00 24.58
C LEU A 257 3.37 3.33 24.29
N GLU A 258 3.78 4.04 25.33
CA GLU A 258 4.47 5.33 25.24
C GLU A 258 5.88 5.23 24.62
N GLU A 259 6.46 4.03 24.53
CA GLU A 259 7.77 3.76 23.92
C GLU A 259 7.65 3.29 22.47
N ILE A 260 6.43 3.12 21.94
CA ILE A 260 6.22 2.72 20.54
C ILE A 260 6.19 3.97 19.66
N GLU A 261 7.33 4.28 19.07
CA GLU A 261 7.45 5.35 18.09
C GLU A 261 6.70 5.02 16.78
N THR A 262 6.03 6.00 16.18
CA THR A 262 5.25 5.82 14.95
C THR A 262 6.07 5.97 13.67
N ASN A 263 7.12 6.83 13.70
CA ASN A 263 8.09 6.92 12.60
C ASN A 263 9.10 5.80 12.78
N SER A 264 9.64 5.20 11.75
CA SER A 264 10.71 4.19 11.86
C SER A 264 10.68 3.28 13.11
N GLY A 265 9.57 3.28 13.84
CA GLY A 265 9.38 2.71 15.17
C GLY A 265 9.64 1.20 15.27
N LEU A 266 9.76 0.51 14.13
CA LEU A 266 10.20 -0.89 14.12
C LEU A 266 11.66 -1.01 14.59
N LEU A 267 12.56 -0.09 14.22
CA LEU A 267 13.95 -0.13 14.66
C LEU A 267 14.08 0.20 16.14
N ASP A 268 13.31 1.18 16.63
CA ASP A 268 13.25 1.54 18.05
C ASP A 268 12.70 0.38 18.88
N SER A 269 11.62 -0.24 18.41
CA SER A 269 11.05 -1.44 19.04
C SER A 269 12.05 -2.60 19.12
N TYR A 270 12.87 -2.80 18.07
CA TYR A 270 13.99 -3.74 18.16
C TYR A 270 15.01 -3.34 19.24
N GLY A 271 15.35 -2.06 19.33
CA GLY A 271 16.27 -1.53 20.35
C GLY A 271 15.80 -1.84 21.77
N VAL A 272 14.53 -1.54 22.06
CA VAL A 272 13.89 -1.82 23.34
C VAL A 272 13.91 -3.33 23.64
N LEU A 273 13.43 -4.17 22.76
CA LEU A 273 13.35 -5.61 22.96
C LEU A 273 14.73 -6.27 23.10
N LEU A 274 15.73 -5.83 22.34
CA LEU A 274 17.10 -6.35 22.44
C LEU A 274 17.77 -5.96 23.77
N ALA A 275 17.41 -4.81 24.34
CA ALA A 275 17.87 -4.42 25.68
C ALA A 275 17.28 -5.34 26.78
N HIS A 276 16.00 -5.70 26.70
CA HIS A 276 15.33 -6.62 27.64
C HIS A 276 15.93 -8.05 27.63
N ILE A 277 16.52 -8.50 26.51
CA ILE A 277 17.23 -9.79 26.46
C ILE A 277 18.68 -9.70 26.96
N GLY A 278 19.12 -8.53 27.41
CA GLY A 278 20.41 -8.33 28.08
C GLY A 278 21.61 -8.21 27.14
N LEU A 279 21.40 -7.79 25.88
CA LEU A 279 22.50 -7.53 24.95
C LEU A 279 23.23 -6.23 25.30
N SER A 280 24.55 -6.19 25.01
CA SER A 280 25.32 -4.96 25.18
C SER A 280 24.89 -3.89 24.15
N ALA A 281 25.02 -2.61 24.51
CA ALA A 281 24.72 -1.49 23.62
C ALA A 281 25.44 -1.58 22.25
N ALA A 282 26.69 -2.06 22.23
CA ALA A 282 27.43 -2.26 20.99
C ALA A 282 26.83 -3.38 20.11
N ALA A 283 26.37 -4.48 20.71
CA ALA A 283 25.66 -5.54 19.98
C ALA A 283 24.33 -5.06 19.45
N ILE A 284 23.55 -4.34 20.25
CA ILE A 284 22.25 -3.75 19.84
C ILE A 284 22.47 -2.82 18.64
N LYS A 285 23.42 -1.89 18.71
CA LYS A 285 23.75 -0.96 17.61
C LYS A 285 24.11 -1.72 16.33
N SER A 286 24.89 -2.79 16.42
CA SER A 286 25.28 -3.59 15.26
C SER A 286 24.08 -4.32 14.63
N ILE A 287 23.20 -4.88 15.46
CA ILE A 287 21.97 -5.57 15.00
C ILE A 287 21.02 -4.58 14.35
N ILE A 288 20.80 -3.41 14.97
CA ILE A 288 19.93 -2.34 14.41
C ILE A 288 20.47 -1.85 13.05
N ALA A 289 21.79 -1.70 12.88
CA ALA A 289 22.37 -1.32 11.60
C ALA A 289 22.08 -2.37 10.51
N VAL A 290 22.17 -3.65 10.82
CA VAL A 290 21.83 -4.73 9.88
C VAL A 290 20.34 -4.74 9.55
N ILE A 291 19.47 -4.65 10.57
CA ILE A 291 18.01 -4.62 10.39
C ILE A 291 17.59 -3.37 9.61
N GLY A 292 18.19 -2.22 9.87
CA GLY A 292 17.96 -0.98 9.14
C GLY A 292 18.30 -1.12 7.65
N GLY A 293 19.43 -1.73 7.34
CA GLY A 293 19.80 -2.04 5.95
C GLY A 293 18.82 -3.02 5.29
N MET A 294 18.36 -4.04 6.02
CA MET A 294 17.33 -4.96 5.55
C MET A 294 16.00 -4.24 5.33
N PHE A 295 15.60 -3.33 6.21
CA PHE A 295 14.39 -2.55 6.08
C PHE A 295 14.44 -1.65 4.84
N ILE A 296 15.50 -0.88 4.63
CA ILE A 296 15.70 -0.04 3.43
C ILE A 296 15.57 -0.90 2.16
N TYR A 297 16.17 -2.09 2.13
CA TYR A 297 16.00 -3.00 0.99
C TYR A 297 14.53 -3.37 0.75
N THR A 298 13.74 -3.57 1.82
CA THR A 298 12.32 -3.91 1.67
C THR A 298 11.49 -2.77 1.09
N LEU A 299 11.83 -1.49 1.37
CA LEU A 299 11.16 -0.33 0.75
C LEU A 299 11.36 -0.34 -0.77
N ILE A 300 12.59 -0.61 -1.22
CA ILE A 300 12.93 -0.72 -2.65
C ILE A 300 12.16 -1.88 -3.29
N ALA A 301 12.20 -3.07 -2.66
CA ALA A 301 11.55 -4.27 -3.18
C ALA A 301 10.03 -4.14 -3.25
N ASN A 302 9.43 -3.44 -2.27
CA ASN A 302 8.00 -3.17 -2.23
C ASN A 302 7.56 -2.33 -3.44
N ILE A 303 8.16 -1.15 -3.62
CA ILE A 303 7.87 -0.26 -4.75
C ILE A 303 8.13 -0.98 -6.08
N ALA A 304 9.28 -1.66 -6.23
CA ALA A 304 9.61 -2.39 -7.44
C ALA A 304 8.56 -3.44 -7.82
N SER A 305 7.94 -4.08 -6.81
CA SER A 305 6.89 -5.10 -7.02
C SER A 305 5.54 -4.49 -7.43
N TRP A 306 5.21 -3.30 -6.93
CA TRP A 306 3.98 -2.59 -7.26
C TRP A 306 4.01 -1.91 -8.63
N GLN A 307 5.16 -1.38 -9.04
CA GLN A 307 5.31 -0.49 -10.20
C GLN A 307 4.76 -1.08 -11.49
N PHE A 308 5.03 -2.35 -11.76
CA PHE A 308 4.56 -2.98 -13.00
C PHE A 308 3.02 -2.93 -13.09
N GLY A 309 2.32 -3.25 -12.00
CA GLY A 309 0.86 -3.22 -11.95
C GLY A 309 0.29 -1.83 -12.14
N VAL A 310 0.78 -0.86 -11.37
CA VAL A 310 0.33 0.54 -11.44
C VAL A 310 0.55 1.13 -12.82
N TYR A 311 1.75 0.96 -13.38
CA TYR A 311 2.09 1.52 -14.69
C TYR A 311 1.36 0.85 -15.85
N SER A 312 1.04 -0.44 -15.73
CA SER A 312 0.19 -1.14 -16.68
C SER A 312 -1.23 -0.59 -16.68
N VAL A 313 -1.84 -0.38 -15.51
CA VAL A 313 -3.16 0.27 -15.36
C VAL A 313 -3.20 1.61 -16.08
N VAL A 314 -2.18 2.45 -15.86
CA VAL A 314 -2.07 3.78 -16.48
C VAL A 314 -1.87 3.69 -18.00
N ALA A 315 -1.04 2.76 -18.47
CA ALA A 315 -0.82 2.55 -19.90
C ALA A 315 -2.11 2.12 -20.61
N TYR A 316 -2.92 1.28 -19.99
CA TYR A 316 -4.24 0.89 -20.49
C TYR A 316 -5.22 2.08 -20.53
N ALA A 317 -5.23 2.90 -19.49
CA ALA A 317 -6.03 4.13 -19.47
C ALA A 317 -5.57 5.15 -20.53
N ALA A 318 -4.25 5.22 -20.81
CA ALA A 318 -3.69 6.04 -21.87
C ALA A 318 -4.05 5.53 -23.29
N LYS A 319 -4.19 4.21 -23.48
CA LYS A 319 -4.73 3.63 -24.75
C LYS A 319 -6.15 4.12 -25.01
N ASP A 320 -6.94 4.27 -23.97
CA ASP A 320 -8.30 4.82 -24.05
C ASP A 320 -8.33 6.36 -24.10
N GLY A 321 -7.19 7.04 -23.98
CA GLY A 321 -7.06 8.50 -24.07
C GLY A 321 -7.44 9.25 -22.78
N ILE A 322 -7.39 8.59 -21.61
CA ILE A 322 -7.52 9.25 -20.31
C ILE A 322 -6.23 10.03 -20.00
N PHE A 323 -5.08 9.37 -20.15
CA PHE A 323 -3.76 9.99 -19.99
C PHE A 323 -3.14 10.40 -21.34
N PRO A 324 -2.03 11.17 -21.32
CA PRO A 324 -1.34 11.57 -22.54
C PRO A 324 -0.96 10.36 -23.42
N LYS A 325 -1.01 10.52 -24.74
CA LYS A 325 -0.72 9.42 -25.68
C LYS A 325 0.69 8.84 -25.53
N SER A 326 1.66 9.63 -25.07
CA SER A 326 3.02 9.17 -24.81
C SER A 326 3.09 8.11 -23.71
N TRP A 327 2.17 8.13 -22.74
CA TRP A 327 2.14 7.23 -21.60
C TRP A 327 1.75 5.78 -21.94
N ARG A 328 1.23 5.54 -23.15
CA ARG A 328 1.00 4.18 -23.66
C ARG A 328 2.24 3.52 -24.26
N LYS A 329 3.37 4.26 -24.38
CA LYS A 329 4.61 3.73 -24.95
C LYS A 329 5.23 2.72 -24.01
N LEU A 330 5.60 1.57 -24.58
CA LEU A 330 6.25 0.49 -23.88
C LEU A 330 7.70 0.37 -24.36
N ASN A 331 8.59 -0.06 -23.45
CA ASN A 331 9.96 -0.42 -23.82
C ASN A 331 9.99 -1.80 -24.51
N LYS A 332 11.21 -2.30 -24.85
CA LYS A 332 11.41 -3.61 -25.49
C LYS A 332 10.86 -4.80 -24.68
N ASP A 333 10.77 -4.61 -23.36
CA ASP A 333 10.29 -5.62 -22.42
C ASP A 333 8.77 -5.51 -22.17
N GLY A 334 8.10 -4.52 -22.76
CA GLY A 334 6.66 -4.30 -22.62
C GLY A 334 6.26 -3.51 -21.37
N CYS A 335 7.19 -2.80 -20.73
CA CYS A 335 6.89 -1.95 -19.56
C CYS A 335 6.64 -0.50 -19.96
N ALA A 336 5.74 0.17 -19.26
CA ALA A 336 5.35 1.56 -19.53
C ALA A 336 6.41 2.57 -19.04
N TYR A 337 7.55 2.63 -19.71
CA TYR A 337 8.71 3.40 -19.27
C TYR A 337 8.45 4.91 -19.16
N VAL A 338 7.58 5.47 -20.01
CA VAL A 338 7.25 6.91 -19.95
C VAL A 338 6.49 7.23 -18.68
N VAL A 339 5.60 6.33 -18.24
CA VAL A 339 4.89 6.47 -16.95
C VAL A 339 5.89 6.41 -15.82
N SER A 340 6.82 5.43 -15.83
CA SER A 340 7.88 5.30 -14.82
C SER A 340 8.69 6.61 -14.69
N ILE A 341 9.18 7.17 -15.80
CA ILE A 341 9.97 8.41 -15.79
C ILE A 341 9.16 9.57 -15.19
N TRP A 342 7.93 9.81 -15.66
CA TRP A 342 7.13 10.93 -15.14
C TRP A 342 6.76 10.76 -13.67
N THR A 343 6.42 9.55 -13.24
CA THR A 343 6.18 9.26 -11.82
C THR A 343 7.39 9.60 -10.98
N SER A 344 8.58 9.20 -11.42
CA SER A 344 9.83 9.45 -10.70
C SER A 344 10.25 10.92 -10.70
N VAL A 345 10.03 11.64 -11.80
CA VAL A 345 10.28 13.10 -11.87
C VAL A 345 9.39 13.83 -10.86
N ILE A 346 8.09 13.48 -10.81
CA ILE A 346 7.16 14.09 -9.84
C ILE A 346 7.59 13.71 -8.41
N ALA A 347 7.92 12.44 -8.15
CA ALA A 347 8.40 12.02 -6.83
C ALA A 347 9.67 12.77 -6.41
N ALA A 348 10.62 12.99 -7.32
CA ALA A 348 11.84 13.75 -7.05
C ALA A 348 11.52 15.22 -6.70
N VAL A 349 10.62 15.85 -7.45
CA VAL A 349 10.19 17.23 -7.15
C VAL A 349 9.53 17.30 -5.77
N LEU A 350 8.66 16.34 -5.44
CA LEU A 350 8.00 16.27 -4.14
C LEU A 350 9.01 16.02 -3.00
N ALA A 351 9.94 15.08 -3.17
CA ALA A 351 10.96 14.78 -2.17
C ALA A 351 11.87 15.98 -1.91
N ILE A 352 12.35 16.68 -2.97
CA ILE A 352 13.14 17.89 -2.84
C ILE A 352 12.32 18.98 -2.13
N ALA A 353 11.07 19.19 -2.52
CA ALA A 353 10.21 20.19 -1.89
C ALA A 353 9.97 19.84 -0.41
N GLY A 354 9.69 18.58 -0.07
CA GLY A 354 9.51 18.12 1.31
C GLY A 354 10.75 18.36 2.16
N ALA A 355 11.93 17.96 1.68
CA ALA A 355 13.19 18.16 2.40
C ALA A 355 13.52 19.65 2.63
N LEU A 356 13.30 20.50 1.62
CA LEU A 356 13.52 21.95 1.74
C LEU A 356 12.48 22.59 2.69
N LEU A 357 11.21 22.23 2.58
CA LEU A 357 10.18 22.78 3.45
C LEU A 357 10.35 22.31 4.90
N GLY A 358 10.73 21.07 5.14
CA GLY A 358 11.05 20.57 6.47
C GLY A 358 12.24 21.30 7.12
N GLU A 359 13.29 21.61 6.34
CA GLU A 359 14.46 22.33 6.82
C GLU A 359 14.18 23.81 7.12
N TYR A 360 13.50 24.51 6.20
CA TYR A 360 13.30 25.96 6.31
C TYR A 360 11.99 26.39 6.97
N LEU A 361 11.03 25.48 7.11
CA LEU A 361 9.72 25.71 7.72
C LEU A 361 9.38 24.57 8.71
N PRO A 362 10.14 24.45 9.82
CA PRO A 362 10.00 23.33 10.77
C PRO A 362 8.62 23.25 11.46
N ASP A 363 7.87 24.35 11.49
CA ASP A 363 6.52 24.39 12.05
C ASP A 363 5.42 24.08 10.99
N SER A 364 5.80 23.69 9.77
CA SER A 364 4.86 23.33 8.71
C SER A 364 4.47 21.87 8.77
N ALA A 365 3.39 21.49 8.05
CA ALA A 365 2.99 20.10 7.84
C ALA A 365 4.12 19.23 7.20
N PHE A 366 5.16 19.85 6.64
CA PHE A 366 6.33 19.18 6.06
C PHE A 366 7.48 18.98 7.05
N ALA A 367 7.34 19.40 8.30
CA ALA A 367 8.28 19.02 9.38
C ALA A 367 8.48 17.50 9.44
N ASN A 368 7.43 16.74 9.10
CA ASN A 368 7.50 15.31 8.86
C ASN A 368 7.03 15.01 7.43
N ALA A 369 7.93 15.15 6.46
CA ALA A 369 7.61 14.98 5.04
C ALA A 369 7.12 13.55 4.71
N PHE A 370 7.59 12.54 5.44
CA PHE A 370 7.09 11.17 5.30
C PHE A 370 5.56 11.11 5.47
N TRP A 371 5.04 11.56 6.60
CA TRP A 371 3.60 11.49 6.89
C TRP A 371 2.79 12.39 5.97
N ALA A 372 3.27 13.61 5.68
CA ALA A 372 2.58 14.54 4.79
C ALA A 372 2.31 13.93 3.39
N PHE A 373 3.29 13.24 2.82
CA PHE A 373 3.12 12.58 1.52
C PHE A 373 2.43 11.22 1.63
N PHE A 374 2.68 10.48 2.71
CA PHE A 374 2.08 9.18 2.92
C PHE A 374 0.57 9.27 3.10
N ASP A 375 0.07 10.18 3.94
CA ASP A 375 -1.37 10.33 4.19
C ASP A 375 -2.13 10.78 2.94
N LEU A 376 -1.55 11.71 2.16
CA LEU A 376 -2.15 12.09 0.88
C LEU A 376 -2.12 10.92 -0.13
N SER A 377 -1.04 10.14 -0.16
CA SER A 377 -0.95 8.92 -0.95
C SER A 377 -2.01 7.91 -0.54
N LEU A 378 -2.15 7.68 0.77
CA LEU A 378 -3.12 6.79 1.38
C LEU A 378 -4.55 7.19 1.00
N PHE A 379 -4.92 8.47 1.17
CA PHE A 379 -6.22 8.99 0.75
C PHE A 379 -6.49 8.71 -0.73
N CYS A 380 -5.55 9.03 -1.61
CA CYS A 380 -5.69 8.80 -3.05
C CYS A 380 -5.82 7.31 -3.37
N LEU A 381 -5.05 6.45 -2.72
CA LEU A 381 -5.11 5.01 -2.94
C LEU A 381 -6.47 4.45 -2.53
N LEU A 382 -6.94 4.73 -1.31
CA LEU A 382 -8.18 4.19 -0.76
C LEU A 382 -9.41 4.57 -1.59
N ILE A 383 -9.52 5.83 -2.04
CA ILE A 383 -10.66 6.26 -2.87
C ILE A 383 -10.71 5.51 -4.21
N GLY A 384 -9.55 5.11 -4.73
CA GLY A 384 -9.43 4.32 -5.96
C GLY A 384 -10.04 2.93 -5.87
N TYR A 385 -10.12 2.33 -4.68
CA TYR A 385 -10.65 0.96 -4.49
C TYR A 385 -12.17 0.88 -4.39
N ILE A 386 -12.86 1.94 -3.98
CA ILE A 386 -14.33 1.95 -3.84
C ILE A 386 -15.02 1.47 -5.13
N PRO A 387 -14.70 1.98 -6.33
CA PRO A 387 -15.31 1.50 -7.57
C PRO A 387 -14.97 0.05 -7.93
N MET A 388 -13.87 -0.52 -7.42
CA MET A 388 -13.51 -1.92 -7.66
C MET A 388 -14.48 -2.86 -6.95
N PHE A 389 -14.79 -2.61 -5.68
CA PHE A 389 -15.77 -3.41 -4.93
C PHE A 389 -17.18 -3.31 -5.53
N ALA A 390 -17.58 -2.11 -5.94
CA ALA A 390 -18.83 -1.91 -6.67
C ALA A 390 -18.83 -2.65 -8.02
N ALA A 391 -17.70 -2.67 -8.72
CA ALA A 391 -17.57 -3.42 -9.97
C ALA A 391 -17.71 -4.92 -9.74
N PHE A 392 -17.16 -5.48 -8.66
CA PHE A 392 -17.33 -6.88 -8.31
C PHE A 392 -18.83 -7.24 -8.18
N ILE A 393 -19.61 -6.49 -7.39
CA ILE A 393 -21.04 -6.76 -7.20
C ILE A 393 -21.76 -6.84 -8.56
N LYS A 394 -21.44 -5.90 -9.45
CA LYS A 394 -22.07 -5.82 -10.78
C LYS A 394 -21.60 -6.92 -11.74
N LEU A 395 -20.31 -7.21 -11.75
CA LEU A 395 -19.72 -8.19 -12.66
C LEU A 395 -20.01 -9.62 -12.25
N HIS A 396 -19.95 -9.93 -10.95
CA HIS A 396 -20.32 -11.24 -10.41
C HIS A 396 -21.79 -11.60 -10.73
N LYS A 397 -22.71 -10.61 -10.71
CA LYS A 397 -24.12 -10.81 -11.11
C LYS A 397 -24.29 -11.28 -12.55
N LYS A 398 -23.30 -11.05 -13.44
CA LYS A 398 -23.35 -11.52 -14.82
C LYS A 398 -23.07 -13.02 -14.98
N GLY A 399 -22.67 -13.71 -13.91
CA GLY A 399 -22.30 -15.12 -13.92
C GLY A 399 -20.87 -15.37 -14.43
N VAL A 400 -20.50 -16.65 -14.47
CA VAL A 400 -19.19 -17.13 -14.89
C VAL A 400 -18.89 -16.68 -16.32
N GLN A 401 -17.80 -15.95 -16.50
CA GLN A 401 -17.33 -15.49 -17.81
C GLN A 401 -16.26 -16.43 -18.39
N ASP A 402 -15.47 -17.03 -17.51
CA ASP A 402 -14.44 -17.99 -17.88
C ASP A 402 -14.57 -19.25 -17.00
N LYS A 403 -14.92 -20.37 -17.61
CA LYS A 403 -15.11 -21.67 -16.91
C LYS A 403 -13.85 -22.20 -16.22
N ASN A 404 -12.68 -21.78 -16.66
CA ASN A 404 -11.39 -22.18 -16.07
C ASN A 404 -10.85 -21.16 -15.07
N GLY A 405 -11.49 -19.99 -14.92
CA GLY A 405 -11.16 -18.98 -13.95
C GLY A 405 -11.71 -19.31 -12.56
N TYR A 406 -11.14 -18.70 -11.53
CA TYR A 406 -11.66 -18.79 -10.17
C TYR A 406 -13.03 -18.12 -10.08
N TRP A 407 -13.96 -18.76 -9.40
CA TRP A 407 -15.31 -18.26 -9.21
C TRP A 407 -15.78 -18.51 -7.78
N LEU A 408 -16.29 -17.44 -7.15
CA LEU A 408 -16.90 -17.52 -5.82
C LEU A 408 -18.34 -18.03 -5.96
N ASN A 409 -18.58 -19.26 -5.53
CA ASN A 409 -19.92 -19.81 -5.50
C ASN A 409 -20.69 -19.33 -4.26
N ILE A 410 -21.16 -18.08 -4.30
CA ILE A 410 -21.82 -17.39 -3.18
C ILE A 410 -23.22 -16.94 -3.57
N ASN A 411 -24.09 -16.87 -2.57
CA ASN A 411 -25.46 -16.38 -2.75
C ASN A 411 -25.47 -14.84 -2.94
N PRO A 412 -26.59 -14.26 -3.44
CA PRO A 412 -26.67 -12.81 -3.68
C PRO A 412 -26.47 -11.94 -2.44
N VAL A 413 -26.83 -12.42 -1.25
CA VAL A 413 -26.68 -11.69 0.01
C VAL A 413 -25.20 -11.60 0.36
N LEU A 414 -24.49 -12.74 0.39
CA LEU A 414 -23.06 -12.77 0.70
C LEU A 414 -22.23 -11.96 -0.31
N ARG A 415 -22.58 -12.06 -1.61
CA ARG A 415 -21.97 -11.20 -2.65
C ARG A 415 -22.10 -9.71 -2.30
N THR A 416 -23.29 -9.29 -1.88
CA THR A 416 -23.54 -7.89 -1.54
C THR A 416 -22.75 -7.50 -0.29
N ILE A 417 -22.75 -8.32 0.74
CA ILE A 417 -21.97 -8.11 1.97
C ILE A 417 -20.48 -7.96 1.64
N MET A 418 -19.91 -8.93 0.89
CA MET A 418 -18.49 -8.92 0.51
C MET A 418 -18.08 -7.68 -0.30
N GLY A 419 -18.99 -7.08 -1.07
CA GLY A 419 -18.70 -5.84 -1.79
C GLY A 419 -18.99 -4.59 -0.97
N VAL A 420 -20.07 -4.54 -0.20
CA VAL A 420 -20.50 -3.33 0.52
C VAL A 420 -19.72 -3.09 1.80
N VAL A 421 -19.43 -4.14 2.58
CA VAL A 421 -18.69 -3.98 3.85
C VAL A 421 -17.31 -3.35 3.64
N PRO A 422 -16.46 -3.83 2.71
CA PRO A 422 -15.20 -3.14 2.43
C PRO A 422 -15.39 -1.69 1.92
N MET A 423 -16.45 -1.41 1.15
CA MET A 423 -16.73 -0.04 0.70
C MET A 423 -17.05 0.88 1.88
N ILE A 424 -17.86 0.43 2.84
CA ILE A 424 -18.18 1.19 4.06
C ILE A 424 -16.90 1.45 4.87
N MET A 425 -16.07 0.41 5.06
CA MET A 425 -14.79 0.55 5.75
C MET A 425 -13.87 1.56 5.07
N LEU A 426 -13.79 1.55 3.73
CA LEU A 426 -13.03 2.56 2.98
C LEU A 426 -13.58 3.98 3.16
N VAL A 427 -14.89 4.15 3.15
CA VAL A 427 -15.52 5.48 3.35
C VAL A 427 -15.25 5.99 4.75
N ILE A 428 -15.38 5.14 5.77
CA ILE A 428 -15.06 5.50 7.17
C ILE A 428 -13.56 5.88 7.26
N SER A 429 -12.68 5.05 6.71
CA SER A 429 -11.24 5.33 6.70
C SER A 429 -10.90 6.66 6.04
N LEU A 430 -11.45 6.94 4.87
CA LEU A 430 -11.23 8.21 4.15
C LEU A 430 -11.70 9.42 4.98
N PHE A 431 -12.82 9.28 5.66
CA PHE A 431 -13.35 10.34 6.52
C PHE A 431 -12.40 10.62 7.71
N PHE A 432 -12.01 9.58 8.44
CA PHE A 432 -11.15 9.74 9.62
C PHE A 432 -9.67 9.98 9.28
N THR A 433 -9.22 9.68 8.07
CA THR A 433 -7.92 10.17 7.57
C THR A 433 -7.90 11.70 7.44
N LEU A 434 -9.02 12.30 6.99
CA LEU A 434 -9.11 13.75 6.83
C LEU A 434 -9.50 14.48 8.13
N ILE A 435 -10.32 13.85 8.97
CA ILE A 435 -10.87 14.40 10.22
C ILE A 435 -10.61 13.34 11.32
N PRO A 436 -9.38 13.24 11.86
CA PRO A 436 -9.06 12.23 12.87
C PRO A 436 -9.89 12.37 14.14
N GLU A 437 -10.16 13.62 14.53
CA GLU A 437 -10.97 13.98 15.71
C GLU A 437 -11.93 15.12 15.38
N PHE A 438 -13.04 15.18 16.13
CA PHE A 438 -14.03 16.25 16.00
C PHE A 438 -13.61 17.49 16.81
N ASP A 439 -12.33 17.88 16.72
CA ASP A 439 -11.76 19.07 17.31
C ASP A 439 -11.34 20.06 16.21
N MET A 440 -11.66 21.33 16.38
CA MET A 440 -11.37 22.36 15.39
C MET A 440 -9.87 22.65 15.26
N GLU A 441 -9.08 22.47 16.32
CA GLU A 441 -7.64 22.63 16.28
C GLU A 441 -7.00 21.49 15.46
N VAL A 442 -7.38 20.26 15.72
CA VAL A 442 -6.94 19.08 14.96
C VAL A 442 -7.34 19.15 13.48
N ILE A 443 -8.57 19.63 13.18
CA ILE A 443 -9.01 19.85 11.80
C ILE A 443 -8.19 20.95 11.12
N ALA A 444 -7.82 22.02 11.84
CA ALA A 444 -7.00 23.09 11.31
C ALA A 444 -5.56 22.61 11.02
N GLU A 445 -4.97 21.80 11.88
CA GLU A 445 -3.66 21.15 11.66
C GLU A 445 -3.69 20.26 10.42
N ASN A 446 -4.79 19.52 10.20
CA ASN A 446 -4.98 18.64 9.04
C ASN A 446 -5.40 19.39 7.74
N SER A 447 -5.51 20.70 7.79
CA SER A 447 -5.99 21.52 6.65
C SER A 447 -5.18 21.31 5.37
N THR A 448 -3.88 21.14 5.48
CA THR A 448 -2.98 20.86 4.34
C THR A 448 -3.35 19.56 3.65
N LEU A 449 -3.63 18.49 4.38
CA LEU A 449 -4.08 17.21 3.84
C LEU A 449 -5.45 17.32 3.19
N ILE A 450 -6.40 18.01 3.85
CA ILE A 450 -7.76 18.24 3.32
C ILE A 450 -7.70 18.99 1.99
N ILE A 451 -6.97 20.12 1.94
CA ILE A 451 -6.84 20.93 0.72
C ILE A 451 -6.17 20.14 -0.40
N SER A 452 -5.06 19.45 -0.10
CA SER A 452 -4.33 18.65 -1.07
C SER A 452 -5.17 17.49 -1.62
N SER A 453 -5.99 16.87 -0.78
CA SER A 453 -6.94 15.82 -1.17
C SER A 453 -8.00 16.35 -2.14
N VAL A 454 -8.59 17.53 -1.84
CA VAL A 454 -9.54 18.20 -2.74
C VAL A 454 -8.88 18.53 -4.08
N VAL A 455 -7.65 19.05 -4.07
CA VAL A 455 -6.89 19.33 -5.30
C VAL A 455 -6.69 18.07 -6.12
N CYS A 456 -6.31 16.95 -5.51
CA CYS A 456 -6.16 15.66 -6.20
C CYS A 456 -7.48 15.18 -6.83
N VAL A 457 -8.60 15.34 -6.13
CA VAL A 457 -9.94 15.00 -6.66
C VAL A 457 -10.27 15.87 -7.88
N VAL A 458 -10.12 17.19 -7.75
CA VAL A 458 -10.43 18.14 -8.83
C VAL A 458 -9.56 17.88 -10.07
N LEU A 459 -8.26 17.67 -9.90
CA LEU A 459 -7.35 17.34 -11.01
C LEU A 459 -7.77 16.06 -11.73
N GLY A 460 -8.18 15.03 -10.99
CA GLY A 460 -8.71 13.79 -11.54
C GLY A 460 -9.98 13.98 -12.35
N GLU A 461 -10.93 14.76 -11.83
CA GLU A 461 -12.16 15.08 -12.56
C GLU A 461 -11.88 15.88 -13.84
N VAL A 462 -11.04 16.90 -13.77
CA VAL A 462 -10.63 17.67 -14.95
C VAL A 462 -10.01 16.77 -16.03
N LEU A 463 -9.11 15.87 -15.64
CA LEU A 463 -8.48 14.92 -16.56
C LEU A 463 -9.53 14.03 -17.24
N VAL A 464 -10.43 13.43 -16.49
CA VAL A 464 -11.45 12.49 -16.98
C VAL A 464 -12.48 13.19 -17.86
N LEU A 465 -12.93 14.38 -17.46
CA LEU A 465 -13.91 15.16 -18.23
C LEU A 465 -13.32 15.66 -19.56
N ASN A 466 -12.08 16.14 -19.56
CA ASN A 466 -11.37 16.51 -20.79
C ASN A 466 -11.19 15.34 -21.76
N ALA A 467 -10.86 14.15 -21.23
CA ALA A 467 -10.77 12.94 -22.04
C ALA A 467 -12.12 12.54 -22.65
N ALA A 468 -13.20 12.66 -21.87
CA ALA A 468 -14.56 12.38 -22.33
C ALA A 468 -15.02 13.37 -23.42
N ARG A 469 -14.72 14.67 -23.25
CA ARG A 469 -15.01 15.72 -24.24
C ARG A 469 -14.33 15.41 -25.57
N LYS A 470 -13.02 15.16 -25.55
CA LYS A 470 -12.25 14.80 -26.77
C LYS A 470 -12.79 13.53 -27.45
N ASP A 471 -13.28 12.54 -26.70
CA ASP A 471 -13.87 11.34 -27.26
C ASP A 471 -15.20 11.62 -27.98
N ASN A 472 -16.04 12.48 -27.40
CA ASN A 472 -17.30 12.91 -28.00
C ASN A 472 -17.08 13.74 -29.28
N GLU A 473 -16.11 14.65 -29.28
CA GLU A 473 -15.74 15.45 -30.46
C GLU A 473 -15.28 14.53 -31.63
N ARG A 474 -14.45 13.52 -31.31
CA ARG A 474 -14.02 12.52 -32.32
C ARG A 474 -15.18 11.70 -32.89
N LYS A 475 -16.14 11.31 -32.02
CA LYS A 475 -17.33 10.57 -32.46
C LYS A 475 -18.24 11.44 -33.35
N ALA A 476 -18.41 12.72 -33.01
CA ALA A 476 -19.16 13.69 -33.82
C ALA A 476 -18.54 13.88 -35.20
N LEU A 477 -17.21 14.10 -35.27
CA LEU A 477 -16.48 14.20 -36.52
C LEU A 477 -16.59 12.94 -37.39
N ARG A 478 -16.50 11.75 -36.80
CA ARG A 478 -16.69 10.48 -37.52
C ARG A 478 -18.11 10.28 -38.04
N ARG A 479 -19.12 10.85 -37.40
CA ARG A 479 -20.53 10.81 -37.86
C ARG A 479 -20.78 11.82 -38.95
N ALA A 480 -20.13 12.98 -38.90
CA ALA A 480 -20.25 14.02 -39.92
C ALA A 480 -19.55 13.63 -41.26
N ASN A 481 -18.53 12.75 -41.18
CA ASN A 481 -17.77 12.27 -42.35
C ASN A 481 -18.33 10.94 -42.92
N LYS A 482 -19.44 10.44 -42.42
CA LYS A 482 -20.23 9.31 -42.96
C LYS A 482 -21.51 9.83 -43.59
#